data_6ba184a7406efa7b16a2f831071effed
#
_entry.id   6ba184a7406efa7b16a2f831071effed
#
_cell.length_a   1.000
_cell.length_b   1.000
_cell.length_c   1.000
_cell.angle_alpha   90.00
_cell.angle_beta   90.00
_cell.angle_gamma   90.00
#
_symmetry.space_group_name_H-M   'P 1'
#
loop_
_entity.id
_entity.type
_entity.pdbx_description
1 polymer ?
#
loop_
_entity_poly.entity_id
_entity_poly.type
_entity_poly.pdbx_seq_one_letter_code
_entity_poly.pdbx_strand_id
1 'polypeptide(L)'
;LAAALDKAAGRGRRTLVSVTTEVDVADPCAVVFASRLASDRWFCWEQPDREFALAGLGVAHEASSRGRERFGDVAEECLRIGSGAVLDEPRGIPAGAGPVWLGGFAFDADGGATPTWSSLSPASLVLPEVSLCRRAGRTFLTVNAVVAPGEDVEHVGEGLGSRLASLRLEAPLPLLDPHPTAHAEIRSARPPGEFEAAVEGATSRIAAGEFSKVVLAREVIVGAAAAHDPAALFGAMREQFPACFCFCCGTPEAAFLGASPELLVRRAGAGVSTVALAGSTRRSSDPAVDDHLGEQLLRSDKDRREQRIVAERIVRALRPHAVWVEAAAEPEIVKVANIQHLATPVIAQLAEPHSAIELAGLLHPTPAVGGEPWPAAAGAIADLEGMDRGWYAAPVGWMDATEDGEFCVALRSALLRDREAHLFAGVGVVAGSDPAAELAETEVKLGALLPLLAE
;
A
#
# COMPACT_ATOMS: atom_id res chain seq x y z
N LEU A 1 19.61 -22.51 11.71
CA LEU A 1 18.33 -22.34 12.37
C LEU A 1 18.32 -22.92 13.78
N ALA A 2 18.62 -24.24 14.00
CA ALA A 2 18.59 -24.89 15.32
C ALA A 2 19.41 -24.12 16.39
N ALA A 3 20.70 -23.82 16.10
CA ALA A 3 21.55 -23.06 17.02
C ALA A 3 21.01 -21.65 17.35
N ALA A 4 20.29 -21.01 16.44
CA ALA A 4 19.66 -19.72 16.67
C ALA A 4 18.41 -19.85 17.55
N LEU A 5 17.63 -20.91 17.36
CA LEU A 5 16.47 -21.24 18.20
C LEU A 5 16.89 -21.55 19.66
N ASP A 6 17.93 -22.39 19.85
CA ASP A 6 18.51 -22.71 21.16
C ASP A 6 18.99 -21.46 21.90
N LYS A 7 19.67 -20.54 21.18
CA LYS A 7 20.13 -19.27 21.73
C LYS A 7 18.95 -18.37 22.17
N ALA A 8 17.84 -18.39 21.43
CA ALA A 8 16.63 -17.63 21.77
C ALA A 8 15.94 -18.20 23.01
N ALA A 9 15.77 -19.53 23.08
CA ALA A 9 15.16 -20.21 24.22
C ALA A 9 15.88 -19.91 25.54
N GLY A 10 17.21 -19.79 25.50
CA GLY A 10 18.02 -19.45 26.69
C GLY A 10 17.84 -18.03 27.23
N ARG A 11 17.12 -17.14 26.52
CA ARG A 11 16.96 -15.72 26.91
C ARG A 11 15.86 -15.44 27.94
N GLY A 12 14.98 -16.40 28.21
CA GLY A 12 13.90 -16.27 29.21
C GLY A 12 12.84 -15.20 28.85
N ARG A 13 12.78 -14.73 27.60
CA ARG A 13 11.80 -13.78 27.07
C ARG A 13 11.42 -14.12 25.63
N ARG A 14 10.25 -13.65 25.16
CA ARG A 14 9.92 -13.77 23.73
C ARG A 14 11.03 -13.15 22.88
N THR A 15 11.58 -13.93 21.98
CA THR A 15 12.75 -13.55 21.17
C THR A 15 12.54 -13.90 19.73
N LEU A 16 12.70 -12.91 18.85
CA LEU A 16 12.73 -13.13 17.41
C LEU A 16 14.01 -13.86 17.01
N VAL A 17 13.85 -14.93 16.27
CA VAL A 17 14.91 -15.63 15.54
C VAL A 17 14.69 -15.37 14.06
N SER A 18 15.72 -14.92 13.36
CA SER A 18 15.68 -14.69 11.93
C SER A 18 16.96 -15.22 11.28
N VAL A 19 16.79 -16.06 10.27
CA VAL A 19 17.89 -16.65 9.49
C VAL A 19 17.68 -16.30 8.04
N THR A 20 18.67 -15.61 7.46
CA THR A 20 18.64 -15.13 6.07
C THR A 20 19.74 -15.81 5.26
N THR A 21 19.42 -16.24 4.05
CA THR A 21 20.37 -16.82 3.10
C THR A 21 20.08 -16.31 1.69
N GLU A 22 21.12 -16.21 0.87
CA GLU A 22 20.97 -15.92 -0.55
C GLU A 22 20.52 -17.18 -1.28
N VAL A 23 19.55 -17.04 -2.19
CA VAL A 23 18.94 -18.15 -2.94
C VAL A 23 18.81 -17.79 -4.42
N ASP A 24 18.78 -18.80 -5.27
CA ASP A 24 18.53 -18.64 -6.70
C ASP A 24 17.01 -18.75 -6.97
N VAL A 25 16.32 -17.63 -6.80
CA VAL A 25 14.87 -17.50 -7.04
C VAL A 25 14.63 -16.24 -7.86
N ALA A 26 14.02 -16.41 -9.03
CA ALA A 26 13.76 -15.31 -9.94
C ALA A 26 12.58 -14.45 -9.54
N ASP A 27 11.51 -15.05 -8.98
CA ASP A 27 10.25 -14.39 -8.69
C ASP A 27 9.73 -14.68 -7.27
N PRO A 28 10.05 -13.82 -6.28
CA PRO A 28 9.56 -13.93 -4.91
C PRO A 28 8.04 -14.01 -4.79
N CYS A 29 7.31 -13.20 -5.56
CA CYS A 29 5.85 -13.16 -5.49
C CYS A 29 5.22 -14.44 -6.04
N ALA A 30 5.75 -14.98 -7.13
CA ALA A 30 5.28 -16.25 -7.70
C ALA A 30 5.48 -17.41 -6.71
N VAL A 31 6.60 -17.45 -6.00
CA VAL A 31 6.85 -18.46 -4.94
C VAL A 31 5.79 -18.38 -3.86
N VAL A 32 5.49 -17.19 -3.35
CA VAL A 32 4.47 -17.00 -2.29
C VAL A 32 3.09 -17.41 -2.78
N PHE A 33 2.66 -16.95 -3.95
CA PHE A 33 1.37 -17.32 -4.52
C PHE A 33 1.23 -18.83 -4.75
N ALA A 34 2.27 -19.49 -5.22
CA ALA A 34 2.25 -20.92 -5.49
C ALA A 34 2.33 -21.80 -4.22
N SER A 35 2.95 -21.27 -3.15
CA SER A 35 3.23 -22.02 -1.91
C SER A 35 2.20 -21.80 -0.80
N ARG A 36 1.31 -20.80 -0.96
CA ARG A 36 0.31 -20.46 0.06
C ARG A 36 -0.71 -21.58 0.26
N LEU A 37 -1.10 -21.80 1.50
CA LEU A 37 -2.24 -22.62 1.89
C LEU A 37 -3.50 -21.74 2.02
N ALA A 38 -4.68 -22.34 2.01
CA ALA A 38 -5.94 -21.61 2.17
C ALA A 38 -6.06 -20.88 3.52
N SER A 39 -5.34 -21.32 4.54
CA SER A 39 -5.31 -20.70 5.87
C SER A 39 -4.23 -19.62 6.04
N ASP A 40 -3.37 -19.44 5.06
CA ASP A 40 -2.24 -18.53 5.19
C ASP A 40 -2.64 -17.06 5.04
N ARG A 41 -1.90 -16.22 5.74
CA ARG A 41 -1.74 -14.81 5.39
C ARG A 41 -0.49 -14.68 4.54
N TRP A 42 -0.56 -13.79 3.55
CA TRP A 42 0.53 -13.58 2.61
C TRP A 42 0.56 -12.14 2.11
N PHE A 43 1.73 -11.73 1.63
CA PHE A 43 1.96 -10.39 1.13
C PHE A 43 2.89 -10.44 -0.06
N CYS A 44 2.59 -9.67 -1.10
CA CYS A 44 3.43 -9.43 -2.26
C CYS A 44 3.55 -7.93 -2.50
N TRP A 45 4.77 -7.49 -2.80
CA TRP A 45 5.11 -6.12 -3.14
C TRP A 45 6.14 -6.12 -4.24
N GLU A 46 5.90 -5.39 -5.31
CA GLU A 46 6.84 -5.32 -6.42
C GLU A 46 6.87 -3.90 -7.02
N GLN A 47 8.06 -3.47 -7.37
CA GLN A 47 8.33 -2.28 -8.17
C GLN A 47 9.15 -2.74 -9.38
N PRO A 48 8.50 -3.15 -10.49
CA PRO A 48 9.17 -3.78 -11.63
C PRO A 48 10.30 -2.93 -12.22
N ASP A 49 10.06 -1.62 -12.43
CA ASP A 49 11.07 -0.68 -12.97
C ASP A 49 12.29 -0.48 -12.05
N ARG A 50 12.19 -0.88 -10.77
CA ARG A 50 13.29 -0.81 -9.78
C ARG A 50 13.92 -2.16 -9.50
N GLU A 51 13.47 -3.21 -10.18
CA GLU A 51 13.89 -4.60 -9.94
C GLU A 51 13.80 -5.00 -8.46
N PHE A 52 12.78 -4.47 -7.75
CA PHE A 52 12.55 -4.74 -6.35
C PHE A 52 11.28 -5.55 -6.16
N ALA A 53 11.40 -6.72 -5.53
CA ALA A 53 10.28 -7.55 -5.12
C ALA A 53 10.47 -8.03 -3.68
N LEU A 54 9.39 -8.01 -2.89
CA LEU A 54 9.34 -8.46 -1.52
C LEU A 54 8.06 -9.26 -1.31
N ALA A 55 8.18 -10.48 -0.79
CA ALA A 55 7.05 -11.35 -0.58
C ALA A 55 7.15 -12.09 0.76
N GLY A 56 6.02 -12.28 1.44
CA GLY A 56 5.94 -12.92 2.74
C GLY A 56 4.82 -13.94 2.83
N LEU A 57 5.05 -15.03 3.57
CA LEU A 57 4.14 -16.15 3.73
C LEU A 57 4.07 -16.60 5.19
N GLY A 58 2.87 -16.85 5.70
CA GLY A 58 2.61 -17.25 7.08
C GLY A 58 2.73 -16.09 8.06
N VAL A 59 2.63 -16.38 9.36
CA VAL A 59 2.63 -15.39 10.44
C VAL A 59 3.53 -15.87 11.57
N ALA A 60 4.76 -15.38 11.66
CA ALA A 60 5.60 -15.58 12.84
C ALA A 60 5.19 -14.64 13.98
N HIS A 61 4.77 -13.41 13.65
CA HIS A 61 4.17 -12.46 14.58
C HIS A 61 3.30 -11.45 13.85
N GLU A 62 2.29 -10.92 14.53
CA GLU A 62 1.46 -9.81 14.03
C GLU A 62 1.48 -8.66 15.02
N ALA A 63 1.83 -7.47 14.55
CA ALA A 63 1.63 -6.21 15.23
C ALA A 63 0.33 -5.59 14.72
N SER A 64 -0.69 -5.49 15.57
CA SER A 64 -2.00 -4.95 15.19
C SER A 64 -2.54 -4.00 16.24
N SER A 65 -3.25 -2.95 15.81
CA SER A 65 -3.88 -1.97 16.68
C SER A 65 -5.11 -1.33 16.03
N ARG A 66 -5.80 -0.48 16.79
CA ARG A 66 -6.98 0.31 16.38
C ARG A 66 -6.91 1.71 16.98
N GLY A 67 -7.73 2.61 16.45
CA GLY A 67 -7.84 3.94 16.99
C GLY A 67 -6.73 4.88 16.51
N ARG A 68 -6.66 6.04 17.14
CA ARG A 68 -5.80 7.14 16.69
C ARG A 68 -4.31 6.82 16.81
N GLU A 69 -3.94 6.08 17.85
CA GLU A 69 -2.54 5.74 18.15
C GLU A 69 -2.03 4.51 17.39
N ARG A 70 -2.85 3.92 16.48
CA ARG A 70 -2.56 2.66 15.80
C ARG A 70 -1.19 2.58 15.09
N PHE A 71 -0.69 3.71 14.56
CA PHE A 71 0.64 3.76 13.95
C PHE A 71 1.75 3.64 14.99
N GLY A 72 1.63 4.40 16.10
CA GLY A 72 2.59 4.35 17.21
C GLY A 72 2.61 2.99 17.88
N ASP A 73 1.42 2.44 18.18
CA ASP A 73 1.29 1.13 18.83
C ASP A 73 1.93 0.02 17.98
N VAL A 74 1.69 0.02 16.66
CA VAL A 74 2.28 -0.97 15.75
C VAL A 74 3.79 -0.77 15.62
N ALA A 75 4.27 0.47 15.54
CA ALA A 75 5.70 0.76 15.49
C ALA A 75 6.42 0.28 16.76
N GLU A 76 5.84 0.57 17.94
CA GLU A 76 6.37 0.13 19.23
C GLU A 76 6.43 -1.40 19.33
N GLU A 77 5.36 -2.09 18.91
CA GLU A 77 5.33 -3.56 18.91
C GLU A 77 6.37 -4.17 17.97
N CYS A 78 6.52 -3.63 16.75
CA CYS A 78 7.55 -4.07 15.82
C CYS A 78 8.96 -3.88 16.39
N LEU A 79 9.23 -2.73 17.00
CA LEU A 79 10.50 -2.43 17.66
C LEU A 79 10.74 -3.36 18.87
N ARG A 80 9.72 -3.61 19.67
CA ARG A 80 9.78 -4.50 20.85
C ARG A 80 10.14 -5.92 20.45
N ILE A 81 9.58 -6.46 19.38
CA ILE A 81 9.89 -7.80 18.86
C ILE A 81 11.26 -7.83 18.17
N GLY A 82 11.59 -6.81 17.38
CA GLY A 82 12.87 -6.69 16.69
C GLY A 82 14.05 -6.47 17.64
N SER A 83 13.82 -5.77 18.76
CA SER A 83 14.88 -5.47 19.71
C SER A 83 15.44 -6.72 20.38
N GLY A 84 16.74 -6.97 20.19
CA GLY A 84 17.41 -8.12 20.72
C GLY A 84 17.08 -9.43 20.00
N ALA A 85 16.70 -9.38 18.75
CA ALA A 85 16.57 -10.54 17.87
C ALA A 85 17.88 -11.36 17.80
N VAL A 86 17.76 -12.63 17.52
CA VAL A 86 18.87 -13.50 17.14
C VAL A 86 18.89 -13.54 15.62
N LEU A 87 19.81 -12.79 15.04
CA LEU A 87 19.98 -12.70 13.58
C LEU A 87 21.15 -13.59 13.14
N ASP A 88 20.93 -14.32 12.07
CA ASP A 88 21.95 -15.08 11.34
C ASP A 88 21.78 -14.73 9.85
N GLU A 89 22.61 -13.81 9.38
CA GLU A 89 22.45 -13.21 8.05
C GLU A 89 23.81 -12.92 7.39
N PRO A 90 23.90 -12.95 6.06
CA PRO A 90 25.09 -12.51 5.34
C PRO A 90 25.37 -11.02 5.58
N ARG A 91 26.64 -10.65 5.54
CA ARG A 91 27.01 -9.22 5.64
C ARG A 91 26.53 -8.42 4.43
N GLY A 92 25.99 -7.24 4.67
CA GLY A 92 25.63 -6.31 3.62
C GLY A 92 24.38 -6.74 2.81
N ILE A 93 23.42 -7.37 3.47
CA ILE A 93 22.10 -7.61 2.87
C ILE A 93 21.42 -6.28 2.55
N PRO A 94 20.65 -6.19 1.47
CA PRO A 94 19.92 -4.96 1.12
C PRO A 94 18.73 -4.72 2.05
N ALA A 95 18.26 -3.47 2.13
CA ALA A 95 17.02 -3.13 2.82
C ALA A 95 15.84 -3.98 2.29
N GLY A 96 15.01 -4.48 3.20
CA GLY A 96 13.92 -5.42 2.91
C GLY A 96 14.34 -6.89 2.93
N ALA A 97 15.63 -7.23 2.93
CA ALA A 97 16.11 -8.56 3.28
C ALA A 97 16.27 -8.69 4.81
N GLY A 98 16.19 -9.91 5.33
CA GLY A 98 16.15 -10.13 6.78
C GLY A 98 14.71 -10.05 7.33
N PRO A 99 14.54 -9.86 8.65
CA PRO A 99 13.21 -9.73 9.24
C PRO A 99 12.52 -8.46 8.76
N VAL A 100 11.32 -8.62 8.21
CA VAL A 100 10.55 -7.55 7.60
C VAL A 100 9.08 -7.63 8.03
N TRP A 101 8.50 -6.48 8.33
CA TRP A 101 7.09 -6.31 8.68
C TRP A 101 6.33 -5.83 7.45
N LEU A 102 5.24 -6.53 7.08
CA LEU A 102 4.50 -6.36 5.85
C LEU A 102 3.03 -6.14 6.15
N GLY A 103 2.40 -5.14 5.55
CA GLY A 103 0.97 -4.93 5.76
C GLY A 103 0.49 -3.52 5.48
N GLY A 104 -0.51 -3.06 6.24
CA GLY A 104 -1.09 -1.73 6.01
C GLY A 104 -2.01 -1.26 7.12
N PHE A 105 -2.64 -0.12 6.84
CA PHE A 105 -3.48 0.61 7.77
C PHE A 105 -4.82 0.93 7.12
N ALA A 106 -5.85 1.13 7.93
CA ALA A 106 -7.11 1.70 7.47
C ALA A 106 -6.98 3.21 7.32
N PHE A 107 -7.79 3.78 6.42
CA PHE A 107 -7.86 5.22 6.17
C PHE A 107 -8.24 5.97 7.45
N ASP A 108 -9.33 5.57 8.09
CA ASP A 108 -9.77 6.15 9.36
C ASP A 108 -9.29 5.33 10.56
N ALA A 109 -9.24 6.00 11.71
CA ALA A 109 -8.87 5.39 12.99
C ALA A 109 -9.78 4.20 13.36
N ASP A 110 -11.06 4.32 13.05
CA ASP A 110 -12.09 3.31 13.29
C ASP A 110 -12.54 2.59 12.01
N GLY A 111 -11.82 2.79 10.89
CA GLY A 111 -12.10 2.17 9.60
C GLY A 111 -11.89 0.65 9.60
N GLY A 112 -12.41 -0.03 8.57
CA GLY A 112 -12.35 -1.48 8.47
C GLY A 112 -13.35 -2.21 9.37
N ALA A 113 -14.37 -1.50 9.88
CA ALA A 113 -15.37 -2.07 10.78
C ALA A 113 -16.52 -2.77 10.03
N THR A 114 -16.69 -2.51 8.74
CA THR A 114 -17.76 -3.13 7.95
C THR A 114 -17.45 -4.59 7.62
N PRO A 115 -18.46 -5.42 7.34
CA PRO A 115 -18.25 -6.82 6.93
C PRO A 115 -17.32 -6.96 5.72
N THR A 116 -17.34 -6.01 4.80
CA THR A 116 -16.47 -5.98 3.61
C THR A 116 -14.98 -6.01 3.99
N TRP A 117 -14.59 -5.27 5.03
CA TRP A 117 -13.21 -5.14 5.48
C TRP A 117 -12.83 -6.01 6.69
N SER A 118 -13.74 -6.83 7.21
CA SER A 118 -13.60 -7.56 8.49
C SER A 118 -12.37 -8.46 8.60
N SER A 119 -11.80 -8.91 7.47
CA SER A 119 -10.59 -9.74 7.43
C SER A 119 -9.28 -8.94 7.46
N LEU A 120 -9.34 -7.61 7.36
CA LEU A 120 -8.18 -6.70 7.42
C LEU A 120 -8.33 -5.77 8.61
N SER A 121 -7.50 -5.92 9.63
CA SER A 121 -7.50 -5.06 10.82
C SER A 121 -7.19 -3.60 10.46
N PRO A 122 -7.69 -2.60 11.23
CA PRO A 122 -7.40 -1.18 10.99
C PRO A 122 -5.92 -0.81 10.96
N ALA A 123 -5.10 -1.59 11.63
CA ALA A 123 -3.64 -1.58 11.49
C ALA A 123 -3.15 -3.01 11.66
N SER A 124 -2.40 -3.51 10.72
CA SER A 124 -1.83 -4.85 10.78
C SER A 124 -0.57 -4.93 9.95
N LEU A 125 0.55 -5.16 10.64
CA LEU A 125 1.80 -5.56 10.01
C LEU A 125 2.20 -6.95 10.51
N VAL A 126 2.51 -7.81 9.57
CA VAL A 126 2.89 -9.20 9.81
C VAL A 126 4.39 -9.36 9.60
N LEU A 127 5.07 -9.96 10.56
CA LEU A 127 6.36 -10.60 10.37
C LEU A 127 6.09 -12.01 9.83
N PRO A 128 6.40 -12.31 8.57
CA PRO A 128 6.08 -13.61 7.98
C PRO A 128 7.00 -14.71 8.53
N GLU A 129 6.53 -15.97 8.50
CA GLU A 129 7.36 -17.13 8.77
C GLU A 129 8.49 -17.27 7.73
N VAL A 130 8.14 -16.98 6.48
CA VAL A 130 9.09 -16.98 5.35
C VAL A 130 8.90 -15.70 4.56
N SER A 131 10.01 -15.01 4.28
CA SER A 131 10.02 -13.89 3.34
C SER A 131 11.10 -14.07 2.27
N LEU A 132 10.85 -13.49 1.10
CA LEU A 132 11.76 -13.45 -0.05
C LEU A 132 11.91 -11.99 -0.47
N CYS A 133 13.15 -11.53 -0.62
CA CYS A 133 13.48 -10.20 -1.10
C CYS A 133 14.41 -10.30 -2.31
N ARG A 134 13.97 -9.81 -3.48
CA ARG A 134 14.80 -9.63 -4.67
C ARG A 134 15.17 -8.17 -4.80
N ARG A 135 16.45 -7.87 -4.84
CA ARG A 135 16.96 -6.51 -5.06
C ARG A 135 18.32 -6.54 -5.75
N ALA A 136 18.52 -5.69 -6.74
CA ALA A 136 19.76 -5.59 -7.51
C ALA A 136 20.25 -6.97 -8.05
N GLY A 137 19.32 -7.75 -8.61
CA GLY A 137 19.61 -9.06 -9.21
C GLY A 137 19.91 -10.19 -8.23
N ARG A 138 19.82 -9.95 -6.90
CA ARG A 138 20.04 -10.98 -5.87
C ARG A 138 18.75 -11.25 -5.11
N THR A 139 18.50 -12.50 -4.74
CA THR A 139 17.34 -12.91 -3.95
C THR A 139 17.79 -13.50 -2.62
N PHE A 140 17.12 -13.05 -1.55
CA PHE A 140 17.34 -13.51 -0.18
C PHE A 140 16.06 -14.15 0.35
N LEU A 141 16.21 -15.32 0.96
CA LEU A 141 15.17 -16.02 1.70
C LEU A 141 15.45 -15.84 3.18
N THR A 142 14.45 -15.39 3.92
CA THR A 142 14.51 -15.21 5.37
C THR A 142 13.46 -16.09 6.03
N VAL A 143 13.84 -16.77 7.11
CA VAL A 143 12.96 -17.57 7.95
C VAL A 143 12.89 -16.96 9.32
N ASN A 144 11.68 -16.71 9.83
CA ASN A 144 11.45 -16.06 11.11
C ASN A 144 10.64 -16.96 12.06
N ALA A 145 10.97 -16.90 13.34
CA ALA A 145 10.13 -17.41 14.44
C ALA A 145 10.23 -16.47 15.63
N VAL A 146 9.16 -16.37 16.41
CA VAL A 146 9.17 -15.68 17.71
C VAL A 146 9.02 -16.73 18.79
N VAL A 147 10.13 -17.09 19.42
CA VAL A 147 10.22 -18.14 20.43
C VAL A 147 9.82 -17.58 21.81
N ALA A 148 8.83 -18.21 22.45
CA ALA A 148 8.42 -17.88 23.81
C ALA A 148 9.29 -18.62 24.85
N PRO A 149 9.37 -18.10 26.10
CA PRO A 149 10.04 -18.83 27.18
C PRO A 149 9.40 -20.20 27.42
N GLY A 150 10.22 -21.26 27.40
CA GLY A 150 9.76 -22.63 27.61
C GLY A 150 9.10 -23.31 26.42
N GLU A 151 9.11 -22.67 25.27
CA GLU A 151 8.61 -23.25 24.02
C GLU A 151 9.56 -24.35 23.52
N ASP A 152 8.98 -25.40 22.94
CA ASP A 152 9.72 -26.50 22.33
C ASP A 152 10.34 -26.07 21.00
N VAL A 153 11.63 -25.77 21.04
CA VAL A 153 12.38 -25.27 19.87
C VAL A 153 12.58 -26.35 18.80
N GLU A 154 12.55 -27.64 19.15
CA GLU A 154 12.60 -28.72 18.15
C GLU A 154 11.32 -28.69 17.32
N HIS A 155 10.16 -28.59 17.98
CA HIS A 155 8.86 -28.49 17.31
C HIS A 155 8.77 -27.24 16.41
N VAL A 156 9.22 -26.08 16.91
CA VAL A 156 9.31 -24.85 16.08
C VAL A 156 10.19 -25.07 14.86
N GLY A 157 11.34 -25.71 15.06
CA GLY A 157 12.30 -26.03 13.98
C GLY A 157 11.72 -26.98 12.93
N GLU A 158 10.99 -28.02 13.35
CA GLU A 158 10.31 -28.97 12.46
C GLU A 158 9.20 -28.29 11.64
N GLY A 159 8.40 -27.41 12.29
CA GLY A 159 7.36 -26.63 11.62
C GLY A 159 7.92 -25.75 10.51
N LEU A 160 8.97 -24.98 10.81
CA LEU A 160 9.67 -24.16 9.83
C LEU A 160 10.34 -24.98 8.74
N GLY A 161 10.94 -26.13 9.08
CA GLY A 161 11.51 -27.07 8.11
C GLY A 161 10.46 -27.60 7.12
N SER A 162 9.28 -27.96 7.63
CA SER A 162 8.14 -28.39 6.81
C SER A 162 7.63 -27.26 5.91
N ARG A 163 7.56 -26.03 6.43
CA ARG A 163 7.19 -24.84 5.65
C ARG A 163 8.17 -24.60 4.50
N LEU A 164 9.46 -24.64 4.78
CA LEU A 164 10.50 -24.48 3.76
C LEU A 164 10.44 -25.59 2.68
N ALA A 165 10.23 -26.83 3.08
CA ALA A 165 10.11 -27.96 2.15
C ALA A 165 8.86 -27.87 1.25
N SER A 166 7.84 -27.10 1.66
CA SER A 166 6.61 -26.87 0.89
C SER A 166 6.73 -25.77 -0.16
N LEU A 167 7.80 -24.97 -0.16
CA LEU A 167 7.98 -23.86 -1.10
C LEU A 167 8.16 -24.36 -2.53
N ARG A 168 7.43 -23.73 -3.45
CA ARG A 168 7.50 -24.00 -4.91
C ARG A 168 8.33 -22.91 -5.57
N LEU A 169 9.65 -23.06 -5.53
CA LEU A 169 10.61 -22.01 -5.90
C LEU A 169 10.61 -21.65 -7.40
N GLU A 170 10.15 -22.54 -8.27
CA GLU A 170 10.18 -22.37 -9.73
C GLU A 170 8.79 -22.19 -10.36
N ALA A 171 7.73 -22.07 -9.54
CA ALA A 171 6.37 -21.94 -10.06
C ALA A 171 6.16 -20.56 -10.70
N PRO A 172 5.63 -20.46 -11.93
CA PRO A 172 5.25 -19.19 -12.52
C PRO A 172 3.93 -18.69 -11.93
N LEU A 173 3.65 -17.36 -12.06
CA LEU A 173 2.32 -16.84 -11.82
C LEU A 173 1.33 -17.37 -12.86
N PRO A 174 0.08 -17.65 -12.46
CA PRO A 174 -0.98 -17.96 -13.42
C PRO A 174 -1.24 -16.73 -14.31
N LEU A 175 -1.69 -16.98 -15.52
CA LEU A 175 -2.13 -15.94 -16.45
C LEU A 175 -3.64 -15.70 -16.29
N LEU A 176 -4.08 -14.47 -16.53
CA LEU A 176 -5.50 -14.19 -16.74
C LEU A 176 -5.99 -14.90 -17.99
N ASP A 177 -7.24 -15.35 -17.97
CA ASP A 177 -7.87 -15.90 -19.17
C ASP A 177 -8.11 -14.75 -20.19
N PRO A 178 -7.45 -14.79 -21.36
CA PRO A 178 -7.63 -13.72 -22.35
C PRO A 178 -9.00 -13.74 -23.05
N HIS A 179 -9.80 -14.79 -22.86
CA HIS A 179 -11.09 -14.98 -23.49
C HIS A 179 -12.14 -15.54 -22.54
N PRO A 180 -12.49 -14.81 -21.47
CA PRO A 180 -13.50 -15.27 -20.52
C PRO A 180 -14.85 -15.46 -21.20
N THR A 181 -15.52 -16.57 -20.90
CA THR A 181 -16.82 -16.92 -21.50
C THR A 181 -18.01 -16.33 -20.77
N ALA A 182 -17.79 -15.79 -19.59
CA ALA A 182 -18.81 -15.19 -18.74
C ALA A 182 -18.59 -13.68 -18.62
N HIS A 183 -19.69 -12.92 -18.68
CA HIS A 183 -19.62 -11.48 -18.46
C HIS A 183 -19.73 -11.17 -16.97
N ALA A 184 -18.87 -10.27 -16.48
CA ALA A 184 -18.96 -9.72 -15.14
C ALA A 184 -20.15 -8.75 -15.03
N GLU A 185 -20.80 -8.72 -13.89
CA GLU A 185 -21.79 -7.70 -13.54
C GLU A 185 -21.10 -6.53 -12.84
N ILE A 186 -21.19 -5.34 -13.44
CA ILE A 186 -20.59 -4.12 -12.88
C ILE A 186 -21.71 -3.26 -12.29
N ARG A 187 -21.60 -2.92 -11.00
CA ARG A 187 -22.59 -2.07 -10.32
C ARG A 187 -21.90 -1.04 -9.42
N SER A 188 -22.44 0.17 -9.38
CA SER A 188 -22.04 1.12 -8.32
C SER A 188 -22.62 0.67 -6.99
N ALA A 189 -21.84 0.73 -5.92
CA ALA A 189 -22.32 0.41 -4.56
C ALA A 189 -23.44 1.38 -4.12
N ARG A 190 -23.32 2.65 -4.55
CA ARG A 190 -24.35 3.69 -4.39
C ARG A 190 -24.66 4.33 -5.76
N PRO A 191 -25.87 4.84 -6.00
CA PRO A 191 -26.20 5.50 -7.26
C PRO A 191 -25.22 6.63 -7.59
N PRO A 192 -24.75 6.77 -8.87
CA PRO A 192 -23.84 7.85 -9.25
C PRO A 192 -24.30 9.25 -8.89
N GLY A 193 -25.61 9.53 -8.95
CA GLY A 193 -26.18 10.84 -8.56
C GLY A 193 -25.99 11.17 -7.08
N GLU A 194 -25.78 10.20 -6.20
CA GLU A 194 -25.45 10.47 -4.79
C GLU A 194 -24.00 10.97 -4.64
N PHE A 195 -23.09 10.50 -5.51
CA PHE A 195 -21.73 11.03 -5.57
C PHE A 195 -21.73 12.47 -6.10
N GLU A 196 -22.50 12.78 -7.13
CA GLU A 196 -22.64 14.14 -7.64
C GLU A 196 -23.20 15.08 -6.57
N ALA A 197 -24.24 14.64 -5.82
CA ALA A 197 -24.78 15.41 -4.69
C ALA A 197 -23.75 15.60 -3.56
N ALA A 198 -22.89 14.61 -3.30
CA ALA A 198 -21.80 14.74 -2.32
C ALA A 198 -20.77 15.79 -2.77
N VAL A 199 -20.42 15.85 -4.06
CA VAL A 199 -19.56 16.90 -4.63
C VAL A 199 -20.19 18.29 -4.50
N GLU A 200 -21.49 18.44 -4.78
CA GLU A 200 -22.24 19.70 -4.55
C GLU A 200 -22.22 20.11 -3.07
N GLY A 201 -22.43 19.16 -2.17
CA GLY A 201 -22.35 19.39 -0.72
C GLY A 201 -20.97 19.86 -0.29
N ALA A 202 -19.91 19.22 -0.82
CA ALA A 202 -18.52 19.60 -0.54
C ALA A 202 -18.17 20.99 -1.07
N THR A 203 -18.56 21.33 -2.31
CA THR A 203 -18.33 22.66 -2.89
C THR A 203 -19.04 23.76 -2.12
N SER A 204 -20.24 23.48 -1.59
CA SER A 204 -20.99 24.40 -0.73
C SER A 204 -20.28 24.67 0.59
N ARG A 205 -19.73 23.62 1.23
CA ARG A 205 -18.96 23.72 2.48
C ARG A 205 -17.61 24.44 2.27
N ILE A 206 -16.97 24.22 1.10
CA ILE A 206 -15.77 24.99 0.70
C ILE A 206 -16.10 26.46 0.53
N ALA A 207 -17.23 26.81 -0.10
CA ALA A 207 -17.67 28.19 -0.26
C ALA A 207 -17.99 28.85 1.08
N ALA A 208 -18.47 28.08 2.08
CA ALA A 208 -18.69 28.55 3.46
C ALA A 208 -17.36 28.68 4.26
N GLY A 209 -16.21 28.26 3.71
CA GLY A 209 -14.89 28.38 4.33
C GLY A 209 -14.59 27.32 5.39
N GLU A 210 -15.31 26.20 5.42
CA GLU A 210 -15.07 25.11 6.38
C GLU A 210 -13.73 24.41 6.12
N PHE A 211 -13.38 24.21 4.85
CA PHE A 211 -12.11 23.65 4.37
C PHE A 211 -11.81 24.14 2.96
N SER A 212 -10.58 23.99 2.49
CA SER A 212 -10.15 24.42 1.16
C SER A 212 -10.18 23.32 0.10
N LYS A 213 -10.07 22.06 0.55
CA LYS A 213 -10.06 20.85 -0.28
C LYS A 213 -10.58 19.66 0.51
N VAL A 214 -11.31 18.78 -0.16
CA VAL A 214 -11.65 17.43 0.32
C VAL A 214 -11.54 16.45 -0.83
N VAL A 215 -11.15 15.20 -0.55
CA VAL A 215 -11.21 14.11 -1.53
C VAL A 215 -12.43 13.28 -1.21
N LEU A 216 -13.32 13.10 -2.19
CA LEU A 216 -14.49 12.23 -2.10
C LEU A 216 -14.28 11.00 -2.96
N ALA A 217 -14.65 9.84 -2.46
CA ALA A 217 -14.49 8.56 -3.11
C ALA A 217 -15.83 7.84 -3.31
N ARG A 218 -15.85 6.92 -4.28
CA ARG A 218 -16.97 6.00 -4.52
C ARG A 218 -16.48 4.58 -4.75
N GLU A 219 -17.38 3.63 -4.56
CA GLU A 219 -17.14 2.20 -4.72
C GLU A 219 -17.93 1.65 -5.91
N VAL A 220 -17.27 0.78 -6.68
CA VAL A 220 -17.86 -0.03 -7.76
C VAL A 220 -17.56 -1.49 -7.47
N ILE A 221 -18.58 -2.33 -7.61
CA ILE A 221 -18.48 -3.77 -7.35
C ILE A 221 -18.58 -4.51 -8.66
N VAL A 222 -17.66 -5.44 -8.88
CA VAL A 222 -17.61 -6.34 -10.03
C VAL A 222 -17.89 -7.75 -9.54
N GLY A 223 -19.05 -8.30 -9.94
CA GLY A 223 -19.43 -9.66 -9.68
C GLY A 223 -19.04 -10.57 -10.84
N ALA A 224 -18.24 -11.60 -10.58
CA ALA A 224 -17.78 -12.55 -11.58
C ALA A 224 -18.47 -13.92 -11.43
N ALA A 225 -18.45 -14.73 -12.48
CA ALA A 225 -19.01 -16.10 -12.47
C ALA A 225 -18.18 -17.07 -11.62
N ALA A 226 -16.86 -16.80 -11.48
CA ALA A 226 -15.92 -17.57 -10.65
C ALA A 226 -15.19 -16.64 -9.68
N ALA A 227 -14.53 -17.21 -8.66
CA ALA A 227 -13.69 -16.43 -7.76
C ALA A 227 -12.55 -15.77 -8.52
N HIS A 228 -12.26 -14.50 -8.17
CA HIS A 228 -11.12 -13.81 -8.72
C HIS A 228 -9.81 -14.44 -8.22
N ASP A 229 -8.85 -14.68 -9.15
CA ASP A 229 -7.51 -15.16 -8.77
C ASP A 229 -6.55 -13.99 -8.50
N PRO A 230 -6.19 -13.72 -7.24
CA PRO A 230 -5.29 -12.63 -6.91
C PRO A 230 -3.88 -12.81 -7.50
N ALA A 231 -3.43 -14.05 -7.79
CA ALA A 231 -2.12 -14.28 -8.39
C ALA A 231 -2.07 -13.87 -9.87
N ALA A 232 -3.11 -14.24 -10.63
CA ALA A 232 -3.23 -13.86 -12.03
C ALA A 232 -3.39 -12.34 -12.19
N LEU A 233 -4.23 -11.73 -11.35
CA LEU A 233 -4.43 -10.28 -11.32
C LEU A 233 -3.13 -9.52 -10.96
N PHE A 234 -2.39 -10.00 -9.96
CA PHE A 234 -1.11 -9.40 -9.58
C PHE A 234 -0.08 -9.49 -10.72
N GLY A 235 -0.02 -10.64 -11.41
CA GLY A 235 0.83 -10.83 -12.60
C GLY A 235 0.51 -9.81 -13.69
N ALA A 236 -0.77 -9.66 -14.05
CA ALA A 236 -1.21 -8.68 -15.04
C ALA A 236 -0.93 -7.22 -14.62
N MET A 237 -1.16 -6.89 -13.33
CA MET A 237 -0.90 -5.55 -12.81
C MET A 237 0.57 -5.15 -12.91
N ARG A 238 1.51 -6.01 -12.52
CA ARG A 238 2.93 -5.67 -12.55
C ARG A 238 3.48 -5.49 -13.97
N GLU A 239 2.89 -6.17 -14.95
CA GLU A 239 3.21 -5.99 -16.37
C GLU A 239 2.62 -4.69 -16.93
N GLN A 240 1.39 -4.37 -16.55
CA GLN A 240 0.69 -3.18 -17.06
C GLN A 240 1.14 -1.89 -16.36
N PHE A 241 1.59 -1.95 -15.10
CA PHE A 241 1.96 -0.80 -14.28
C PHE A 241 3.40 -0.89 -13.72
N PRO A 242 4.43 -1.05 -14.56
CA PRO A 242 5.79 -1.31 -14.08
C PRO A 242 6.40 -0.17 -13.24
N ALA A 243 5.93 1.07 -13.43
CA ALA A 243 6.35 2.23 -12.66
C ALA A 243 5.62 2.39 -11.31
N CYS A 244 4.62 1.54 -11.02
CA CYS A 244 3.82 1.62 -9.79
C CYS A 244 4.34 0.69 -8.69
N PHE A 245 3.87 0.94 -7.47
CA PHE A 245 3.95 0.02 -6.36
C PHE A 245 2.83 -1.02 -6.52
N CYS A 246 3.15 -2.20 -7.05
CA CYS A 246 2.21 -3.31 -7.13
C CYS A 246 2.23 -4.06 -5.79
N PHE A 247 1.08 -4.17 -5.13
CA PHE A 247 0.95 -4.86 -3.86
C PHE A 247 -0.24 -5.81 -3.84
N CYS A 248 -0.15 -6.84 -3.02
CA CYS A 248 -1.25 -7.73 -2.71
C CYS A 248 -1.12 -8.28 -1.30
N CYS A 249 -2.12 -7.99 -0.45
CA CYS A 249 -2.19 -8.44 0.93
C CYS A 249 -3.33 -9.45 1.04
N GLY A 250 -3.04 -10.70 1.40
CA GLY A 250 -4.03 -11.77 1.47
C GLY A 250 -4.27 -12.32 2.87
N THR A 251 -5.52 -12.64 3.11
CA THR A 251 -6.02 -13.41 4.25
C THR A 251 -6.76 -14.64 3.72
N PRO A 252 -7.19 -15.59 4.58
CA PRO A 252 -8.04 -16.71 4.13
C PRO A 252 -9.33 -16.28 3.42
N GLU A 253 -9.89 -15.11 3.74
CA GLU A 253 -11.20 -14.67 3.29
C GLU A 253 -11.17 -13.61 2.19
N ALA A 254 -10.04 -12.91 2.02
CA ALA A 254 -9.97 -11.77 1.11
C ALA A 254 -8.54 -11.50 0.63
N ALA A 255 -8.42 -10.78 -0.49
CA ALA A 255 -7.17 -10.23 -0.95
C ALA A 255 -7.34 -8.76 -1.34
N PHE A 256 -6.54 -7.87 -0.76
CA PHE A 256 -6.49 -6.46 -1.11
C PHE A 256 -5.27 -6.20 -1.97
N LEU A 257 -5.47 -5.77 -3.20
CA LEU A 257 -4.42 -5.57 -4.19
C LEU A 257 -4.54 -4.21 -4.88
N GLY A 258 -3.43 -3.74 -5.44
CA GLY A 258 -3.41 -2.49 -6.18
C GLY A 258 -2.08 -2.21 -6.87
N ALA A 259 -2.10 -1.21 -7.77
CA ALA A 259 -0.95 -0.66 -8.47
C ALA A 259 -0.89 0.87 -8.24
N SER A 260 -0.30 1.27 -7.12
CA SER A 260 -0.26 2.66 -6.70
C SER A 260 0.89 3.44 -7.33
N PRO A 261 0.65 4.62 -7.91
CA PRO A 261 1.72 5.50 -8.36
C PRO A 261 2.29 6.37 -7.22
N GLU A 262 1.67 6.39 -6.04
CA GLU A 262 1.92 7.39 -5.01
C GLU A 262 2.76 6.84 -3.85
N LEU A 263 4.01 7.31 -3.76
CA LEU A 263 4.86 7.09 -2.59
C LEU A 263 4.38 7.99 -1.44
N LEU A 264 3.88 7.39 -0.36
CA LEU A 264 3.59 8.14 0.85
C LEU A 264 4.88 8.52 1.57
N VAL A 265 5.74 7.52 1.82
CA VAL A 265 7.04 7.75 2.46
C VAL A 265 7.99 6.60 2.19
N ARG A 266 9.28 6.93 2.03
CA ARG A 266 10.42 6.02 2.10
C ARG A 266 11.39 6.57 3.12
N ARG A 267 11.82 5.71 4.05
CA ARG A 267 12.93 5.99 4.96
C ARG A 267 14.13 5.12 4.59
N ALA A 268 15.31 5.72 4.60
CA ALA A 268 16.60 5.04 4.45
C ALA A 268 17.60 5.70 5.40
N GLY A 269 17.84 5.09 6.54
CA GLY A 269 18.60 5.70 7.63
C GLY A 269 17.98 7.00 8.13
N ALA A 270 18.69 8.11 8.10
CA ALA A 270 18.15 9.43 8.42
C ALA A 270 17.46 10.12 7.24
N GLY A 271 17.54 9.56 6.03
CA GLY A 271 16.93 10.13 4.84
C GLY A 271 15.46 9.75 4.69
N VAL A 272 14.62 10.74 4.36
CA VAL A 272 13.21 10.57 4.05
C VAL A 272 12.94 11.08 2.64
N SER A 273 12.16 10.32 1.87
CA SER A 273 11.68 10.73 0.56
C SER A 273 10.16 10.51 0.48
N THR A 274 9.47 11.43 -0.14
CA THR A 274 8.04 11.34 -0.46
C THR A 274 7.75 12.12 -1.72
N VAL A 275 6.56 11.96 -2.28
CA VAL A 275 6.13 12.69 -3.48
C VAL A 275 4.73 13.25 -3.23
N ALA A 276 4.59 14.57 -3.34
CA ALA A 276 3.27 15.16 -3.47
C ALA A 276 2.74 14.85 -4.88
N LEU A 277 1.61 14.18 -4.97
CA LEU A 277 0.97 13.79 -6.23
C LEU A 277 -0.46 14.31 -6.25
N ALA A 278 -0.76 15.33 -7.06
CA ALA A 278 -2.11 15.87 -7.22
C ALA A 278 -2.26 16.58 -8.56
N GLY A 279 -3.52 16.79 -8.98
CA GLY A 279 -3.83 17.21 -10.34
C GLY A 279 -3.62 16.06 -11.32
N SER A 280 -4.56 15.86 -12.24
CA SER A 280 -4.48 14.73 -13.18
C SER A 280 -5.12 15.03 -14.54
N THR A 281 -4.59 14.37 -15.57
CA THR A 281 -5.21 14.34 -16.90
C THR A 281 -5.03 12.95 -17.52
N ARG A 282 -5.93 12.59 -18.44
CA ARG A 282 -5.86 11.32 -19.19
C ARG A 282 -4.60 11.21 -20.02
N ARG A 283 -4.21 9.98 -20.33
CA ARG A 283 -3.21 9.67 -21.37
C ARG A 283 -3.86 9.65 -22.75
N SER A 284 -3.02 9.72 -23.78
CA SER A 284 -3.41 9.49 -25.16
C SER A 284 -2.46 8.49 -25.82
N SER A 285 -2.97 7.68 -26.73
CA SER A 285 -2.14 6.80 -27.57
C SER A 285 -1.36 7.58 -28.63
N ASP A 286 -1.78 8.81 -28.98
CA ASP A 286 -1.02 9.72 -29.81
C ASP A 286 -0.03 10.50 -28.94
N PRO A 287 1.30 10.34 -29.15
CA PRO A 287 2.32 10.98 -28.33
C PRO A 287 2.22 12.52 -28.30
N ALA A 288 1.86 13.16 -29.43
CA ALA A 288 1.75 14.62 -29.51
C ALA A 288 0.56 15.14 -28.70
N VAL A 289 -0.56 14.41 -28.73
CA VAL A 289 -1.73 14.72 -27.90
C VAL A 289 -1.42 14.45 -26.42
N ASP A 290 -0.72 13.36 -26.10
CA ASP A 290 -0.33 13.01 -24.74
C ASP A 290 0.58 14.08 -24.10
N ASP A 291 1.58 14.54 -24.84
CA ASP A 291 2.49 15.61 -24.39
C ASP A 291 1.74 16.95 -24.25
N HIS A 292 0.84 17.27 -25.20
CA HIS A 292 0.01 18.48 -25.12
C HIS A 292 -0.89 18.49 -23.87
N LEU A 293 -1.52 17.34 -23.54
CA LEU A 293 -2.32 17.19 -22.30
C LEU A 293 -1.46 17.41 -21.05
N GLY A 294 -0.24 16.88 -21.03
CA GLY A 294 0.72 17.11 -19.93
C GLY A 294 1.11 18.59 -19.80
N GLU A 295 1.38 19.28 -20.94
CA GLU A 295 1.67 20.71 -20.92
C GLU A 295 0.48 21.56 -20.44
N GLN A 296 -0.75 21.20 -20.82
CA GLN A 296 -1.95 21.85 -20.31
C GLN A 296 -2.07 21.68 -18.79
N LEU A 297 -1.82 20.47 -18.28
CA LEU A 297 -1.83 20.19 -16.85
C LEU A 297 -0.79 21.04 -16.10
N LEU A 298 0.43 21.16 -16.60
CA LEU A 298 1.49 22.02 -16.04
C LEU A 298 1.10 23.51 -16.00
N ARG A 299 0.27 23.97 -16.94
CA ARG A 299 -0.18 25.37 -17.03
C ARG A 299 -1.51 25.64 -16.31
N SER A 300 -2.21 24.61 -15.83
CA SER A 300 -3.49 24.74 -15.15
C SER A 300 -3.30 25.35 -13.74
N ASP A 301 -3.85 26.55 -13.54
CA ASP A 301 -3.80 27.21 -12.24
C ASP A 301 -4.57 26.44 -11.15
N LYS A 302 -5.67 25.73 -11.51
CA LYS A 302 -6.44 24.88 -10.62
C LYS A 302 -5.54 23.74 -10.11
N ASP A 303 -4.95 22.97 -11.02
CA ASP A 303 -4.16 21.78 -10.70
C ASP A 303 -2.87 22.14 -9.98
N ARG A 304 -2.19 23.22 -10.37
CA ARG A 304 -1.01 23.75 -9.65
C ARG A 304 -1.33 24.20 -8.23
N ARG A 305 -2.52 24.78 -7.98
CA ARG A 305 -2.96 25.15 -6.64
C ARG A 305 -3.22 23.92 -5.80
N GLU A 306 -3.91 22.93 -6.35
CA GLU A 306 -4.17 21.65 -5.71
C GLU A 306 -2.85 20.96 -5.30
N GLN A 307 -1.91 20.87 -6.24
CA GLN A 307 -0.59 20.29 -6.03
C GLN A 307 0.20 21.00 -4.93
N ARG A 308 0.18 22.34 -4.91
CA ARG A 308 0.86 23.15 -3.91
C ARG A 308 0.34 22.87 -2.50
N ILE A 309 -0.97 22.74 -2.31
CA ILE A 309 -1.59 22.40 -1.01
C ILE A 309 -1.00 21.10 -0.47
N VAL A 310 -0.84 20.07 -1.34
CA VAL A 310 -0.28 18.77 -0.92
C VAL A 310 1.20 18.92 -0.55
N ALA A 311 2.01 19.55 -1.41
CA ALA A 311 3.44 19.73 -1.16
C ALA A 311 3.72 20.54 0.13
N GLU A 312 3.03 21.65 0.31
CA GLU A 312 3.17 22.51 1.52
C GLU A 312 2.75 21.76 2.80
N ARG A 313 1.70 20.94 2.74
CA ARG A 313 1.26 20.15 3.90
C ARG A 313 2.30 19.09 4.28
N ILE A 314 2.91 18.40 3.30
CA ILE A 314 3.98 17.43 3.52
C ILE A 314 5.20 18.12 4.16
N VAL A 315 5.68 19.23 3.58
CA VAL A 315 6.80 20.00 4.12
C VAL A 315 6.53 20.47 5.55
N ARG A 316 5.32 20.98 5.82
CA ARG A 316 4.91 21.44 7.15
C ARG A 316 4.88 20.29 8.17
N ALA A 317 4.45 19.07 7.77
CA ALA A 317 4.44 17.92 8.64
C ALA A 317 5.86 17.43 8.98
N LEU A 318 6.76 17.37 8.00
CA LEU A 318 8.12 16.87 8.21
C LEU A 318 9.04 17.86 8.93
N ARG A 319 8.80 19.17 8.79
CA ARG A 319 9.69 20.22 9.31
C ARG A 319 10.03 20.12 10.80
N PRO A 320 9.10 19.81 11.74
CA PRO A 320 9.44 19.67 13.16
C PRO A 320 10.34 18.48 13.49
N HIS A 321 10.42 17.49 12.59
CA HIS A 321 11.14 16.21 12.77
C HIS A 321 12.45 16.15 11.98
N ALA A 322 12.78 17.20 11.22
CA ALA A 322 13.90 17.18 10.29
C ALA A 322 14.91 18.31 10.54
N VAL A 323 16.19 18.03 10.28
CA VAL A 323 17.27 19.04 10.22
C VAL A 323 17.00 19.99 9.06
N TRP A 324 16.54 19.45 7.93
CA TRP A 324 16.10 20.20 6.75
C TRP A 324 15.06 19.40 5.97
N VAL A 325 14.19 20.13 5.26
CA VAL A 325 13.20 19.60 4.32
C VAL A 325 13.24 20.44 3.05
N GLU A 326 13.33 19.79 1.91
CA GLU A 326 13.35 20.42 0.59
C GLU A 326 12.31 19.82 -0.31
N ALA A 327 11.49 20.66 -0.93
CA ALA A 327 10.57 20.29 -2.00
C ALA A 327 11.07 20.85 -3.32
N ALA A 328 10.89 20.13 -4.42
CA ALA A 328 11.20 20.64 -5.75
C ALA A 328 10.44 21.95 -6.00
N ALA A 329 11.10 22.94 -6.61
CA ALA A 329 10.54 24.29 -6.84
C ALA A 329 9.35 24.28 -7.79
N GLU A 330 9.38 23.41 -8.78
CA GLU A 330 8.31 23.23 -9.78
C GLU A 330 7.89 21.76 -9.85
N PRO A 331 6.60 21.49 -10.08
CA PRO A 331 6.13 20.13 -10.31
C PRO A 331 6.57 19.63 -11.68
N GLU A 332 6.73 18.32 -11.79
CA GLU A 332 6.97 17.59 -13.03
C GLU A 332 5.78 16.71 -13.41
N ILE A 333 5.72 16.25 -14.67
CA ILE A 333 4.73 15.29 -15.11
C ILE A 333 5.22 13.88 -14.84
N VAL A 334 4.43 13.11 -14.08
CA VAL A 334 4.59 11.67 -13.94
C VAL A 334 3.50 10.97 -14.74
N LYS A 335 3.91 10.12 -15.67
CA LYS A 335 3.03 9.36 -16.55
C LYS A 335 2.89 7.94 -16.01
N VAL A 336 1.67 7.52 -15.69
CA VAL A 336 1.30 6.13 -15.41
C VAL A 336 0.39 5.61 -16.53
N ALA A 337 0.01 4.35 -16.53
CA ALA A 337 -0.59 3.70 -17.70
C ALA A 337 -1.71 4.50 -18.39
N ASN A 338 -2.72 4.95 -17.65
CA ASN A 338 -3.91 5.60 -18.20
C ASN A 338 -4.08 7.09 -17.82
N ILE A 339 -3.18 7.63 -16.99
CA ILE A 339 -3.30 8.98 -16.43
C ILE A 339 -1.93 9.65 -16.27
N GLN A 340 -1.88 10.98 -16.31
CA GLN A 340 -0.71 11.80 -15.97
C GLN A 340 -1.02 12.61 -14.72
N HIS A 341 -0.01 12.83 -13.87
CA HIS A 341 -0.13 13.61 -12.64
C HIS A 341 0.95 14.69 -12.57
N LEU A 342 0.66 15.76 -11.82
CA LEU A 342 1.70 16.64 -11.30
C LEU A 342 2.34 15.98 -10.08
N ALA A 343 3.67 15.95 -10.05
CA ALA A 343 4.47 15.38 -8.98
C ALA A 343 5.49 16.40 -8.48
N THR A 344 5.58 16.56 -7.16
CA THR A 344 6.62 17.37 -6.51
C THR A 344 7.38 16.48 -5.54
N PRO A 345 8.61 16.04 -5.87
CA PRO A 345 9.47 15.32 -4.93
C PRO A 345 9.76 16.17 -3.69
N VAL A 346 9.71 15.53 -2.52
CA VAL A 346 10.10 16.12 -1.24
C VAL A 346 11.10 15.19 -0.57
N ILE A 347 12.22 15.75 -0.14
CA ILE A 347 13.28 15.05 0.59
C ILE A 347 13.53 15.73 1.92
N ALA A 348 13.92 14.95 2.92
CA ALA A 348 14.25 15.46 4.24
C ALA A 348 15.36 14.63 4.90
N GLN A 349 16.04 15.24 5.86
CA GLN A 349 16.93 14.54 6.78
C GLN A 349 16.40 14.67 8.19
N LEU A 350 16.11 13.54 8.82
CA LEU A 350 15.59 13.48 10.18
C LEU A 350 16.58 14.04 11.19
N ALA A 351 16.06 14.77 12.17
CA ALA A 351 16.81 15.28 13.31
C ALA A 351 16.91 14.23 14.43
N GLU A 352 15.88 13.40 14.56
CA GLU A 352 15.76 12.31 15.53
C GLU A 352 15.28 11.04 14.81
N PRO A 353 15.56 9.85 15.35
CA PRO A 353 15.09 8.60 14.79
C PRO A 353 13.55 8.54 14.77
N HIS A 354 12.97 8.27 13.61
CA HIS A 354 11.57 7.90 13.41
C HIS A 354 11.52 6.69 12.48
N SER A 355 10.73 5.72 12.78
CA SER A 355 10.49 4.56 11.92
C SER A 355 9.69 4.92 10.65
N ALA A 356 9.78 4.08 9.62
CA ALA A 356 8.96 4.25 8.42
C ALA A 356 7.45 4.23 8.74
N ILE A 357 7.02 3.48 9.77
CA ILE A 357 5.62 3.42 10.23
C ILE A 357 5.20 4.74 10.86
N GLU A 358 6.00 5.32 11.78
CA GLU A 358 5.69 6.61 12.41
C GLU A 358 5.62 7.73 11.38
N LEU A 359 6.53 7.73 10.41
CA LEU A 359 6.51 8.69 9.30
C LEU A 359 5.28 8.51 8.40
N ALA A 360 4.84 7.27 8.15
CA ALA A 360 3.59 7.01 7.45
C ALA A 360 2.40 7.58 8.22
N GLY A 361 2.33 7.40 9.54
CA GLY A 361 1.30 7.98 10.41
C GLY A 361 1.34 9.52 10.45
N LEU A 362 2.52 10.12 10.44
CA LEU A 362 2.71 11.58 10.41
C LEU A 362 2.16 12.21 9.12
N LEU A 363 2.32 11.53 7.98
CA LEU A 363 1.90 12.03 6.68
C LEU A 363 0.47 11.64 6.31
N HIS A 364 -0.07 10.56 6.88
CA HIS A 364 -1.40 10.06 6.57
C HIS A 364 -2.51 10.77 7.35
N PRO A 365 -3.61 11.15 6.64
CA PRO A 365 -3.73 11.22 5.20
C PRO A 365 -3.13 12.52 4.65
N THR A 366 -2.57 12.44 3.45
CA THR A 366 -2.19 13.64 2.70
C THR A 366 -3.43 14.34 2.15
N PRO A 367 -3.37 15.65 1.81
CA PRO A 367 -4.48 16.30 1.12
C PRO A 367 -4.77 15.75 -0.29
N ALA A 368 -3.91 14.87 -0.83
CA ALA A 368 -4.15 14.17 -2.08
C ALA A 368 -5.26 13.12 -1.98
N VAL A 369 -5.49 12.58 -0.76
CA VAL A 369 -6.51 11.54 -0.51
C VAL A 369 -7.47 11.89 0.62
N GLY A 370 -7.17 12.88 1.44
CA GLY A 370 -7.98 13.37 2.54
C GLY A 370 -8.56 14.76 2.28
N GLY A 371 -7.86 15.79 2.69
CA GLY A 371 -8.24 17.18 2.50
C GLY A 371 -7.46 18.13 3.39
N GLU A 372 -7.78 19.43 3.32
CA GLU A 372 -7.07 20.48 4.05
C GLU A 372 -8.04 21.59 4.49
N PRO A 373 -8.08 21.95 5.78
CA PRO A 373 -7.43 21.29 6.93
C PRO A 373 -8.06 19.93 7.26
N TRP A 374 -7.25 18.97 7.68
CA TRP A 374 -7.66 17.58 7.87
C TRP A 374 -8.85 17.38 8.83
N PRO A 375 -8.91 17.98 10.04
CA PRO A 375 -10.03 17.73 10.93
C PRO A 375 -11.41 18.07 10.33
N ALA A 376 -11.50 19.17 9.58
CA ALA A 376 -12.74 19.57 8.92
C ALA A 376 -13.04 18.68 7.70
N ALA A 377 -12.03 18.35 6.90
CA ALA A 377 -12.16 17.45 5.75
C ALA A 377 -12.58 16.04 6.19
N ALA A 378 -12.06 15.51 7.30
CA ALA A 378 -12.46 14.22 7.85
C ALA A 378 -13.95 14.15 8.16
N GLY A 379 -14.49 15.19 8.82
CA GLY A 379 -15.93 15.30 9.08
C GLY A 379 -16.76 15.32 7.78
N ALA A 380 -16.28 16.06 6.76
CA ALA A 380 -16.97 16.10 5.47
C ALA A 380 -16.98 14.75 4.75
N ILE A 381 -15.87 14.02 4.77
CA ILE A 381 -15.78 12.66 4.19
C ILE A 381 -16.79 11.74 4.88
N ALA A 382 -16.81 11.70 6.22
CA ALA A 382 -17.71 10.86 6.98
C ALA A 382 -19.19 11.15 6.67
N ASP A 383 -19.54 12.43 6.51
CA ASP A 383 -20.93 12.87 6.25
C ASP A 383 -21.38 12.58 4.81
N LEU A 384 -20.46 12.69 3.82
CA LEU A 384 -20.82 12.75 2.39
C LEU A 384 -20.61 11.43 1.65
N GLU A 385 -19.58 10.64 2.01
CA GLU A 385 -19.27 9.40 1.27
C GLU A 385 -20.24 8.26 1.60
N GLY A 386 -20.58 8.09 2.88
CA GLY A 386 -21.43 6.99 3.34
C GLY A 386 -20.86 5.61 3.06
N MET A 387 -19.52 5.46 3.08
CA MET A 387 -18.82 4.20 2.92
C MET A 387 -17.63 4.09 3.88
N ASP A 388 -17.24 2.87 4.21
CA ASP A 388 -15.99 2.58 4.91
C ASP A 388 -14.88 2.35 3.87
N ARG A 389 -13.89 3.22 3.86
CA ARG A 389 -12.75 3.10 2.96
C ARG A 389 -11.86 1.90 3.27
N GLY A 390 -11.89 1.40 4.52
CA GLY A 390 -10.95 0.37 4.97
C GLY A 390 -9.51 0.75 4.65
N TRP A 391 -8.79 -0.09 3.91
CA TRP A 391 -7.41 0.18 3.50
C TRP A 391 -7.28 1.00 2.20
N TYR A 392 -8.37 1.28 1.50
CA TYR A 392 -8.33 2.16 0.33
C TYR A 392 -7.87 3.56 0.71
N ALA A 393 -6.95 4.14 -0.09
CA ALA A 393 -6.34 5.46 0.09
C ALA A 393 -5.53 5.61 1.39
N ALA A 394 -5.11 4.50 1.99
CA ALA A 394 -4.35 4.42 3.24
C ALA A 394 -2.95 3.81 3.02
N PRO A 395 -2.05 3.86 4.00
CA PRO A 395 -0.70 3.32 3.84
C PRO A 395 -0.68 1.80 3.73
N VAL A 396 -0.03 1.27 2.69
CA VAL A 396 0.34 -0.14 2.54
C VAL A 396 1.82 -0.21 2.22
N GLY A 397 2.56 -1.12 2.84
CA GLY A 397 4.00 -1.21 2.63
C GLY A 397 4.72 -2.15 3.58
N TRP A 398 5.96 -1.81 3.86
CA TRP A 398 6.86 -2.64 4.64
C TRP A 398 7.85 -1.80 5.47
N MET A 399 8.37 -2.43 6.54
CA MET A 399 9.45 -1.91 7.37
C MET A 399 10.37 -3.07 7.77
N ASP A 400 11.69 -2.90 7.70
CA ASP A 400 12.67 -3.89 8.15
C ASP A 400 13.13 -3.65 9.60
N ALA A 401 14.04 -4.51 10.08
CA ALA A 401 14.55 -4.45 11.44
C ALA A 401 15.41 -3.21 11.74
N THR A 402 15.83 -2.46 10.73
CA THR A 402 16.54 -1.18 10.88
C THR A 402 15.59 0.01 10.91
N GLU A 403 14.27 -0.26 10.91
CA GLU A 403 13.18 0.71 10.81
C GLU A 403 13.12 1.43 9.45
N ASP A 404 13.95 1.02 8.48
CA ASP A 404 13.85 1.46 7.10
C ASP A 404 12.66 0.80 6.41
N GLY A 405 12.04 1.49 5.46
CA GLY A 405 10.87 0.96 4.79
C GLY A 405 10.25 1.88 3.76
N GLU A 406 9.23 1.37 3.11
CA GLU A 406 8.44 2.10 2.13
C GLU A 406 6.95 1.85 2.35
N PHE A 407 6.16 2.91 2.30
CA PHE A 407 4.70 2.86 2.27
C PHE A 407 4.19 3.65 1.07
N CYS A 408 3.30 3.05 0.29
CA CYS A 408 2.53 3.76 -0.73
C CYS A 408 1.14 4.10 -0.20
N VAL A 409 0.46 5.05 -0.85
CA VAL A 409 -0.97 5.26 -0.67
C VAL A 409 -1.72 4.23 -1.49
N ALA A 410 -2.57 3.41 -0.90
CA ALA A 410 -3.26 2.31 -1.58
C ALA A 410 -4.34 2.81 -2.55
N LEU A 411 -3.90 3.26 -3.71
CA LEU A 411 -4.71 3.74 -4.83
C LEU A 411 -4.72 2.73 -5.97
N ARG A 412 -5.65 2.89 -6.91
CA ARG A 412 -5.83 1.93 -8.00
C ARG A 412 -5.87 0.52 -7.43
N SER A 413 -6.78 0.32 -6.47
CA SER A 413 -6.84 -0.88 -5.66
C SER A 413 -8.22 -1.50 -5.69
N ALA A 414 -8.27 -2.81 -5.41
CA ALA A 414 -9.48 -3.58 -5.27
C ALA A 414 -9.37 -4.54 -4.08
N LEU A 415 -10.47 -4.74 -3.38
CA LEU A 415 -10.63 -5.80 -2.40
C LEU A 415 -11.39 -6.96 -3.04
N LEU A 416 -10.75 -8.11 -3.14
CA LEU A 416 -11.33 -9.34 -3.67
C LEU A 416 -11.93 -10.17 -2.54
N ARG A 417 -13.18 -10.57 -2.69
CA ARG A 417 -13.89 -11.49 -1.79
C ARG A 417 -14.65 -12.52 -2.62
N ASP A 418 -14.06 -13.70 -2.78
CA ASP A 418 -14.61 -14.76 -3.63
C ASP A 418 -14.90 -14.25 -5.04
N ARG A 419 -16.17 -14.08 -5.40
CA ARG A 419 -16.62 -13.65 -6.72
C ARG A 419 -16.85 -12.14 -6.86
N GLU A 420 -16.70 -11.38 -5.79
CA GLU A 420 -16.87 -9.94 -5.81
C GLU A 420 -15.53 -9.24 -5.69
N ALA A 421 -15.30 -8.24 -6.53
CA ALA A 421 -14.20 -7.30 -6.43
C ALA A 421 -14.76 -5.90 -6.15
N HIS A 422 -14.32 -5.29 -5.07
CA HIS A 422 -14.68 -3.95 -4.63
C HIS A 422 -13.60 -2.96 -5.06
N LEU A 423 -13.89 -2.12 -6.06
CA LEU A 423 -12.99 -1.12 -6.59
C LEU A 423 -13.34 0.25 -6.04
N PHE A 424 -12.32 1.08 -5.82
CA PHE A 424 -12.48 2.40 -5.27
C PHE A 424 -11.82 3.46 -6.14
N ALA A 425 -12.48 4.62 -6.29
CA ALA A 425 -11.88 5.79 -6.93
C ALA A 425 -12.34 7.06 -6.22
N GLY A 426 -11.41 8.00 -6.04
CA GLY A 426 -11.67 9.29 -5.43
C GLY A 426 -11.14 10.45 -6.25
N VAL A 427 -11.73 11.63 -6.06
CA VAL A 427 -11.34 12.88 -6.71
C VAL A 427 -11.23 14.01 -5.70
N GLY A 428 -10.33 14.97 -5.99
CA GLY A 428 -10.12 16.14 -5.18
C GLY A 428 -11.15 17.24 -5.49
N VAL A 429 -12.04 17.51 -4.58
CA VAL A 429 -13.03 18.59 -4.69
C VAL A 429 -12.46 19.88 -4.11
N VAL A 430 -12.48 20.95 -4.91
CA VAL A 430 -12.05 22.31 -4.57
C VAL A 430 -13.12 23.32 -4.99
N ALA A 431 -12.90 24.59 -4.70
CA ALA A 431 -13.81 25.64 -5.18
C ALA A 431 -13.95 25.59 -6.69
N GLY A 432 -15.20 25.49 -7.17
CA GLY A 432 -15.52 25.44 -8.60
C GLY A 432 -15.42 24.06 -9.24
N SER A 433 -15.27 22.97 -8.46
CA SER A 433 -15.42 21.60 -8.97
C SER A 433 -16.83 21.38 -9.51
N ASP A 434 -16.93 20.75 -10.69
CA ASP A 434 -18.19 20.38 -11.34
C ASP A 434 -18.53 18.91 -11.04
N PRO A 435 -19.72 18.61 -10.49
CA PRO A 435 -20.07 17.27 -10.05
C PRO A 435 -19.99 16.21 -11.16
N ALA A 436 -20.46 16.53 -12.35
CA ALA A 436 -20.44 15.59 -13.48
C ALA A 436 -19.01 15.35 -13.99
N ALA A 437 -18.15 16.37 -14.01
CA ALA A 437 -16.75 16.22 -14.36
C ALA A 437 -15.99 15.37 -13.33
N GLU A 438 -16.24 15.59 -12.02
CA GLU A 438 -15.62 14.82 -10.96
C GLU A 438 -16.08 13.34 -10.99
N LEU A 439 -17.35 13.05 -11.30
CA LEU A 439 -17.84 11.70 -11.52
C LEU A 439 -17.11 11.05 -12.71
N ALA A 440 -17.00 11.75 -13.85
CA ALA A 440 -16.28 11.25 -15.02
C ALA A 440 -14.80 10.98 -14.73
N GLU A 441 -14.14 11.76 -13.87
CA GLU A 441 -12.77 11.51 -13.45
C GLU A 441 -12.66 10.22 -12.65
N THR A 442 -13.65 9.88 -11.80
CA THR A 442 -13.64 8.57 -11.12
C THR A 442 -13.73 7.40 -12.09
N GLU A 443 -14.52 7.51 -13.17
CA GLU A 443 -14.61 6.47 -14.22
C GLU A 443 -13.25 6.23 -14.89
N VAL A 444 -12.51 7.30 -15.20
CA VAL A 444 -11.15 7.19 -15.76
C VAL A 444 -10.22 6.45 -14.78
N LYS A 445 -10.32 6.74 -13.47
CA LYS A 445 -9.49 6.10 -12.44
C LYS A 445 -9.85 4.63 -12.24
N LEU A 446 -11.14 4.27 -12.26
CA LEU A 446 -11.61 2.89 -12.21
C LEU A 446 -11.14 2.09 -13.42
N GLY A 447 -11.07 2.73 -14.59
CA GLY A 447 -10.56 2.12 -15.83
C GLY A 447 -9.13 1.59 -15.77
N ALA A 448 -8.38 1.83 -14.69
CA ALA A 448 -7.06 1.23 -14.48
C ALA A 448 -7.14 -0.28 -14.18
N LEU A 449 -8.06 -0.71 -13.31
CA LEU A 449 -8.19 -2.10 -12.87
C LEU A 449 -9.47 -2.78 -13.37
N LEU A 450 -10.51 -2.02 -13.69
CA LEU A 450 -11.79 -2.56 -14.11
C LEU A 450 -11.68 -3.56 -15.27
N PRO A 451 -10.88 -3.31 -16.34
CA PRO A 451 -10.73 -4.29 -17.42
C PRO A 451 -10.17 -5.63 -16.94
N LEU A 452 -9.23 -5.63 -15.99
CA LEU A 452 -8.62 -6.85 -15.44
C LEU A 452 -9.58 -7.69 -14.59
N LEU A 453 -10.64 -7.07 -14.07
CA LEU A 453 -11.61 -7.68 -13.15
C LEU A 453 -12.94 -8.03 -13.82
N ALA A 454 -13.24 -7.37 -14.94
CA ALA A 454 -14.48 -7.54 -15.69
C ALA A 454 -14.36 -8.54 -16.85
N GLU A 455 -13.15 -9.05 -17.06
CA GLU A 455 -12.86 -10.08 -18.07
C GLU A 455 -13.15 -11.49 -17.56
#